data_f8dc5f5f24be4140edf63a30b5ba6190
#
_entry.id   f8dc5f5f24be4140edf63a30b5ba6190
#
_cell.length_a   1.000
_cell.length_b   1.000
_cell.length_c   1.000
_cell.angle_alpha   90.00
_cell.angle_beta   90.00
_cell.angle_gamma   90.00
#
_symmetry.space_group_name_H-M   'P 1'
#
loop_
_entity.id
_entity.type
_entity.pdbx_description
1 polymer ?
#
loop_
_entity_poly.entity_id
_entity_poly.type
_entity_poly.pdbx_seq_one_letter_code
_entity_poly.pdbx_strand_id
1 'polypeptide(L)'
;PSPDGGAASAVAAGMLAPVFEAVLDVETRAHFDLMLAARDLWPALETRIGITVDRAGAMAVGDASFLHAADAGIRKLGLHPTELSRNAMIGLAPGLAPGWGHALLTREDWRIDAAAALVALRRAAQAAGVSFHPRAADGFEGGERLVIATGMGRDLGVIAPSLARLSPIKGHILRTAGPVYEGIVVRGEGAYITAAPGGLTLGATMQAGAGDLTVEADQVAGLLEAGARLFPSVRDAKVIAQTGVRAATPDGLPMVGRGRHHGVLLAVGARRNGWLLAPLVAQIITACVTEGDLGPYAARLDPRRFDNI
;
A
#
# COMPACT_ATOMS: atom_id res chain seq x y z
N PRO A 1 -1.31 16.16 6.11
CA PRO A 1 -0.08 15.41 6.33
C PRO A 1 0.70 16.13 7.41
N SER A 2 1.08 15.41 8.48
CA SER A 2 1.97 15.96 9.49
C SER A 2 3.25 16.44 8.80
N PRO A 3 3.77 17.64 9.10
CA PRO A 3 5.06 18.09 8.61
C PRO A 3 6.20 17.13 8.95
N ASP A 4 6.03 16.30 9.97
CA ASP A 4 7.02 15.42 10.57
C ASP A 4 7.09 14.01 9.93
N GLY A 5 6.59 13.82 8.71
CA GLY A 5 6.80 12.59 7.95
C GLY A 5 5.94 11.38 8.35
N GLY A 6 4.95 11.54 9.23
CA GLY A 6 4.10 10.44 9.71
C GLY A 6 3.02 9.96 8.72
N ALA A 7 3.01 10.46 7.48
CA ALA A 7 2.07 9.98 6.46
C ALA A 7 2.39 8.54 6.06
N ALA A 8 1.44 7.63 6.23
CA ALA A 8 1.62 6.21 5.88
C ALA A 8 2.08 6.00 4.43
N SER A 9 1.67 6.85 3.49
CA SER A 9 2.09 6.80 2.09
C SER A 9 3.58 7.09 1.89
N ALA A 10 4.19 7.95 2.73
CA ALA A 10 5.61 8.28 2.65
C ALA A 10 6.50 7.15 3.21
N VAL A 11 5.97 6.41 4.20
CA VAL A 11 6.66 5.26 4.82
C VAL A 11 6.51 4.00 3.97
N ALA A 12 5.43 3.88 3.21
CA ALA A 12 5.08 2.67 2.45
C ALA A 12 6.16 2.24 1.44
N ALA A 13 6.23 0.93 1.19
CA ALA A 13 7.17 0.33 0.24
C ALA A 13 6.78 0.48 -1.25
N GLY A 14 5.62 1.06 -1.54
CA GLY A 14 5.17 1.31 -2.91
C GLY A 14 4.68 0.09 -3.68
N MET A 15 4.26 -0.97 -3.00
CA MET A 15 3.76 -2.17 -3.66
C MET A 15 2.37 -1.95 -4.27
N LEU A 16 2.22 -2.42 -5.51
CA LEU A 16 0.99 -2.50 -6.28
C LEU A 16 0.70 -3.99 -6.50
N ALA A 17 0.32 -4.69 -5.44
CA ALA A 17 0.43 -6.13 -5.32
C ALA A 17 -0.93 -6.82 -5.10
N PRO A 18 -1.84 -6.85 -6.11
CA PRO A 18 -3.17 -7.43 -5.96
C PRO A 18 -3.14 -8.92 -5.58
N VAL A 19 -2.17 -9.68 -6.10
CA VAL A 19 -2.12 -11.14 -5.90
C VAL A 19 -1.70 -11.48 -4.48
N PHE A 20 -0.53 -11.02 -4.05
CA PHE A 20 -0.06 -11.37 -2.69
C PHE A 20 -0.86 -10.68 -1.59
N GLU A 21 -1.49 -9.55 -1.83
CA GLU A 21 -2.44 -8.98 -0.87
C GLU A 21 -3.69 -9.90 -0.73
N ALA A 22 -4.25 -10.41 -1.84
CA ALA A 22 -5.39 -11.32 -1.81
C ALA A 22 -5.04 -12.71 -1.24
N VAL A 23 -3.82 -13.19 -1.44
CA VAL A 23 -3.39 -14.52 -0.99
C VAL A 23 -3.01 -14.52 0.49
N LEU A 24 -2.26 -13.51 0.93
CA LEU A 24 -1.67 -13.46 2.27
C LEU A 24 -2.55 -12.71 3.29
N ASP A 25 -3.60 -12.04 2.86
CA ASP A 25 -4.51 -11.29 3.71
C ASP A 25 -5.97 -11.70 3.45
N VAL A 26 -6.58 -12.35 4.44
CA VAL A 26 -7.95 -12.90 4.33
C VAL A 26 -8.98 -11.80 4.07
N GLU A 27 -8.80 -10.61 4.64
CA GLU A 27 -9.75 -9.49 4.51
C GLU A 27 -9.80 -8.95 3.08
N THR A 28 -8.69 -9.00 2.34
CA THR A 28 -8.61 -8.46 0.97
C THR A 28 -8.91 -9.47 -0.11
N ARG A 29 -8.96 -10.76 0.23
CA ARG A 29 -9.16 -11.86 -0.74
C ARG A 29 -10.42 -11.72 -1.59
N ALA A 30 -11.54 -11.32 -0.98
CA ALA A 30 -12.83 -11.14 -1.65
C ALA A 30 -12.85 -9.95 -2.63
N HIS A 31 -11.78 -9.15 -2.64
CA HIS A 31 -11.70 -7.90 -3.40
C HIS A 31 -10.60 -7.92 -4.47
N PHE A 32 -10.14 -9.11 -4.86
CA PHE A 32 -9.07 -9.29 -5.84
C PHE A 32 -9.38 -8.61 -7.18
N ASP A 33 -10.61 -8.73 -7.69
CA ASP A 33 -11.08 -8.10 -8.91
C ASP A 33 -10.92 -6.58 -8.91
N LEU A 34 -11.30 -5.95 -7.80
CA LEU A 34 -11.16 -4.51 -7.59
C LEU A 34 -9.68 -4.10 -7.52
N MET A 35 -8.87 -4.88 -6.81
CA MET A 35 -7.43 -4.61 -6.69
C MET A 35 -6.71 -4.75 -8.03
N LEU A 36 -7.07 -5.75 -8.82
CA LEU A 36 -6.51 -5.96 -10.16
C LEU A 36 -6.88 -4.80 -11.09
N ALA A 37 -8.16 -4.41 -11.11
CA ALA A 37 -8.63 -3.27 -11.89
C ALA A 37 -7.92 -1.95 -11.47
N ALA A 38 -7.70 -1.74 -10.18
CA ALA A 38 -6.98 -0.58 -9.68
C ALA A 38 -5.51 -0.57 -10.12
N ARG A 39 -4.83 -1.73 -10.12
CA ARG A 39 -3.48 -1.86 -10.65
C ARG A 39 -3.41 -1.48 -12.14
N ASP A 40 -4.39 -1.92 -12.93
CA ASP A 40 -4.43 -1.70 -14.37
C ASP A 40 -4.63 -0.23 -14.78
N LEU A 41 -4.97 0.64 -13.82
CA LEU A 41 -5.02 2.09 -14.02
C LEU A 41 -3.65 2.78 -13.89
N TRP A 42 -2.67 2.10 -13.30
CA TRP A 42 -1.35 2.68 -13.05
C TRP A 42 -0.59 3.09 -14.31
N PRO A 43 -0.63 2.37 -15.46
CA PRO A 43 0.08 2.79 -16.66
C PRO A 43 -0.32 4.19 -17.17
N ALA A 44 -1.61 4.53 -17.08
CA ALA A 44 -2.07 5.86 -17.45
C ALA A 44 -1.55 6.95 -16.50
N LEU A 45 -1.53 6.66 -15.18
CA LEU A 45 -1.01 7.58 -14.18
C LEU A 45 0.51 7.70 -14.29
N GLU A 46 1.24 6.61 -14.51
CA GLU A 46 2.68 6.56 -14.76
C GLU A 46 3.09 7.54 -15.85
N THR A 47 2.43 7.46 -16.99
CA THR A 47 2.66 8.38 -18.14
C THR A 47 2.37 9.83 -17.76
N ARG A 48 1.25 10.07 -17.05
CA ARG A 48 0.78 11.41 -16.72
C ARG A 48 1.70 12.14 -15.73
N ILE A 49 2.28 11.44 -14.75
CA ILE A 49 3.11 12.05 -13.70
C ILE A 49 4.61 11.82 -13.91
N GLY A 50 5.01 11.04 -14.92
CA GLY A 50 6.42 10.82 -15.28
C GLY A 50 7.20 10.01 -14.26
N ILE A 51 6.59 8.93 -13.73
CA ILE A 51 7.28 7.93 -12.89
C ILE A 51 7.48 6.62 -13.66
N THR A 52 8.18 5.68 -13.06
CA THR A 52 8.32 4.31 -13.59
C THR A 52 7.60 3.33 -12.67
N VAL A 53 6.75 2.48 -13.25
CA VAL A 53 6.15 1.32 -12.58
C VAL A 53 7.01 0.10 -12.90
N ASP A 54 7.58 -0.52 -11.87
CA ASP A 54 8.32 -1.76 -12.01
C ASP A 54 7.32 -2.94 -12.07
N ARG A 55 7.36 -3.64 -13.20
CA ARG A 55 6.51 -4.80 -13.54
C ARG A 55 7.24 -6.13 -13.48
N ALA A 56 8.42 -6.15 -12.85
CA ALA A 56 9.23 -7.36 -12.74
C ALA A 56 8.53 -8.48 -11.96
N GLY A 57 7.49 -8.15 -11.21
CA GLY A 57 6.70 -9.08 -10.43
C GLY A 57 7.17 -9.21 -8.98
N ALA A 58 6.62 -10.21 -8.29
CA ALA A 58 7.01 -10.56 -6.93
C ALA A 58 7.09 -12.08 -6.78
N MET A 59 7.97 -12.56 -5.92
CA MET A 59 8.06 -13.99 -5.63
C MET A 59 7.81 -14.31 -4.16
N ALA A 60 7.11 -15.40 -3.90
CA ALA A 60 6.98 -16.01 -2.57
C ALA A 60 8.16 -16.95 -2.33
N VAL A 61 8.78 -16.83 -1.15
CA VAL A 61 9.88 -17.66 -0.68
C VAL A 61 9.59 -18.08 0.76
N GLY A 62 9.64 -19.36 1.05
CA GLY A 62 9.34 -19.90 2.37
C GLY A 62 9.49 -21.39 2.42
N ASP A 63 9.01 -22.01 3.50
CA ASP A 63 8.94 -23.45 3.61
C ASP A 63 7.87 -24.06 2.67
N ALA A 64 7.82 -25.40 2.63
CA ALA A 64 6.89 -26.11 1.77
C ALA A 64 5.42 -25.79 2.08
N SER A 65 5.07 -25.54 3.35
CA SER A 65 3.71 -25.23 3.76
C SER A 65 3.28 -23.84 3.30
N PHE A 66 4.16 -22.85 3.44
CA PHE A 66 3.94 -21.49 2.97
C PHE A 66 3.78 -21.45 1.44
N LEU A 67 4.67 -22.10 0.71
CA LEU A 67 4.62 -22.15 -0.75
C LEU A 67 3.38 -22.91 -1.26
N HIS A 68 3.00 -24.02 -0.61
CA HIS A 68 1.77 -24.73 -0.94
C HIS A 68 0.53 -23.85 -0.75
N ALA A 69 0.45 -23.13 0.38
CA ALA A 69 -0.64 -22.22 0.65
C ALA A 69 -0.68 -21.04 -0.36
N ALA A 70 0.48 -20.51 -0.73
CA ALA A 70 0.61 -19.44 -1.73
C ALA A 70 0.17 -19.93 -3.12
N ASP A 71 0.64 -21.10 -3.57
CA ASP A 71 0.23 -21.70 -4.86
C ASP A 71 -1.29 -21.92 -4.91
N ALA A 72 -1.84 -22.57 -3.89
CA ALA A 72 -3.26 -22.83 -3.81
C ALA A 72 -4.09 -21.52 -3.78
N GLY A 73 -3.58 -20.50 -3.08
CA GLY A 73 -4.20 -19.16 -3.04
C GLY A 73 -4.20 -18.50 -4.40
N ILE A 74 -3.06 -18.48 -5.11
CA ILE A 74 -2.92 -17.88 -6.44
C ILE A 74 -3.83 -18.59 -7.45
N ARG A 75 -3.87 -19.93 -7.41
CA ARG A 75 -4.74 -20.71 -8.32
C ARG A 75 -6.23 -20.46 -8.08
N LYS A 76 -6.65 -20.25 -6.83
CA LYS A 76 -8.03 -19.85 -6.51
C LYS A 76 -8.43 -18.49 -7.08
N LEU A 77 -7.46 -17.61 -7.36
CA LEU A 77 -7.69 -16.35 -8.07
C LEU A 77 -7.77 -16.52 -9.60
N GLY A 78 -7.67 -17.75 -10.12
CA GLY A 78 -7.64 -18.03 -11.55
C GLY A 78 -6.28 -17.78 -12.21
N LEU A 79 -5.22 -17.63 -11.43
CA LEU A 79 -3.87 -17.36 -11.90
C LEU A 79 -2.97 -18.60 -11.76
N HIS A 80 -1.86 -18.60 -12.50
CA HIS A 80 -0.87 -19.67 -12.46
C HIS A 80 0.51 -19.07 -12.12
N PRO A 81 1.02 -19.30 -10.89
CA PRO A 81 2.36 -18.84 -10.55
C PRO A 81 3.42 -19.63 -11.33
N THR A 82 4.52 -18.97 -11.61
CA THR A 82 5.69 -19.64 -12.19
C THR A 82 6.56 -20.17 -11.07
N GLU A 83 6.81 -21.49 -11.06
CA GLU A 83 7.78 -22.08 -10.15
C GLU A 83 9.20 -21.74 -10.61
N LEU A 84 9.99 -21.20 -9.71
CA LEU A 84 11.37 -20.78 -9.97
C LEU A 84 12.35 -21.80 -9.39
N SER A 85 13.31 -22.23 -10.20
CA SER A 85 14.48 -22.95 -9.71
C SER A 85 15.38 -22.05 -8.87
N ARG A 86 16.25 -22.66 -8.06
CA ARG A 86 17.22 -21.93 -7.23
C ARG A 86 18.04 -20.90 -8.01
N ASN A 87 18.54 -21.25 -9.18
CA ASN A 87 19.34 -20.32 -10.00
C ASN A 87 18.50 -19.14 -10.49
N ALA A 88 17.25 -19.37 -10.89
CA ALA A 88 16.33 -18.32 -11.29
C ALA A 88 16.00 -17.38 -10.13
N MET A 89 15.77 -17.91 -8.92
CA MET A 89 15.55 -17.10 -7.71
C MET A 89 16.70 -16.16 -7.41
N ILE A 90 17.94 -16.70 -7.42
CA ILE A 90 19.17 -15.92 -7.13
C ILE A 90 19.37 -14.84 -8.20
N GLY A 91 19.10 -15.17 -9.46
CA GLY A 91 19.17 -14.19 -10.55
C GLY A 91 18.16 -13.06 -10.43
N LEU A 92 16.94 -13.34 -9.95
CA LEU A 92 15.89 -12.35 -9.76
C LEU A 92 16.00 -11.60 -8.42
N ALA A 93 16.65 -12.18 -7.42
CA ALA A 93 16.84 -11.59 -6.10
C ALA A 93 18.29 -11.82 -5.61
N PRO A 94 19.26 -11.08 -6.13
CA PRO A 94 20.65 -11.15 -5.68
C PRO A 94 20.77 -10.91 -4.17
N GLY A 95 21.45 -11.82 -3.46
CA GLY A 95 21.58 -11.77 -2.00
C GLY A 95 20.52 -12.56 -1.24
N LEU A 96 19.58 -13.20 -1.92
CA LEU A 96 18.65 -14.15 -1.31
C LEU A 96 19.42 -15.31 -0.65
N ALA A 97 18.99 -15.73 0.54
CA ALA A 97 19.62 -16.83 1.27
C ALA A 97 19.68 -18.13 0.43
N PRO A 98 20.82 -18.85 0.44
CA PRO A 98 21.02 -19.98 -0.46
C PRO A 98 20.25 -21.25 -0.05
N GLY A 99 19.60 -21.26 1.12
CA GLY A 99 18.90 -22.45 1.66
C GLY A 99 17.54 -22.74 1.00
N TRP A 100 16.98 -21.82 0.24
CA TRP A 100 15.67 -21.99 -0.40
C TRP A 100 15.76 -22.86 -1.66
N GLY A 101 14.88 -23.86 -1.78
CA GLY A 101 14.88 -24.82 -2.90
C GLY A 101 14.20 -24.29 -4.16
N HIS A 102 13.07 -23.62 -4.00
CA HIS A 102 12.25 -23.03 -5.08
C HIS A 102 11.43 -21.86 -4.56
N ALA A 103 10.80 -21.13 -5.46
CA ALA A 103 9.90 -20.02 -5.17
C ALA A 103 8.74 -19.97 -6.17
N LEU A 104 7.72 -19.18 -5.86
CA LEU A 104 6.58 -18.94 -6.74
C LEU A 104 6.57 -17.49 -7.19
N LEU A 105 6.67 -17.25 -8.49
CA LEU A 105 6.65 -15.92 -9.10
C LEU A 105 5.25 -15.60 -9.65
N THR A 106 4.77 -14.40 -9.35
CA THR A 106 3.68 -13.76 -10.09
C THR A 106 4.17 -12.49 -10.77
N ARG A 107 3.73 -12.25 -12.01
CA ARG A 107 4.00 -11.01 -12.75
C ARG A 107 2.91 -9.95 -12.56
N GLU A 108 1.83 -10.31 -11.87
CA GLU A 108 0.69 -9.44 -11.65
C GLU A 108 0.92 -8.41 -10.52
N ASP A 109 1.90 -8.65 -9.66
CA ASP A 109 2.28 -7.74 -8.60
C ASP A 109 3.41 -6.81 -9.08
N TRP A 110 3.14 -5.51 -9.01
CA TRP A 110 4.05 -4.45 -9.44
C TRP A 110 4.51 -3.62 -8.25
N ARG A 111 5.36 -2.64 -8.50
CA ARG A 111 5.77 -1.66 -7.49
C ARG A 111 6.15 -0.32 -8.12
N ILE A 112 6.17 0.72 -7.27
CA ILE A 112 6.70 2.03 -7.56
C ILE A 112 7.71 2.44 -6.49
N ASP A 113 8.55 3.42 -6.80
CA ASP A 113 9.21 4.20 -5.75
C ASP A 113 8.20 5.16 -5.13
N ALA A 114 7.78 4.87 -3.88
CA ALA A 114 6.74 5.65 -3.19
C ALA A 114 7.17 7.11 -2.95
N ALA A 115 8.46 7.34 -2.65
CA ALA A 115 8.98 8.68 -2.40
C ALA A 115 9.01 9.50 -3.69
N ALA A 116 9.54 8.92 -4.78
CA ALA A 116 9.54 9.55 -6.09
C ALA A 116 8.11 9.83 -6.59
N ALA A 117 7.19 8.89 -6.38
CA ALA A 117 5.79 9.05 -6.77
C ALA A 117 5.09 10.19 -6.02
N LEU A 118 5.33 10.36 -4.72
CA LEU A 118 4.78 11.49 -3.95
C LEU A 118 5.30 12.83 -4.48
N VAL A 119 6.59 12.94 -4.78
CA VAL A 119 7.18 14.14 -5.37
C VAL A 119 6.58 14.43 -6.75
N ALA A 120 6.47 13.41 -7.59
CA ALA A 120 5.90 13.54 -8.93
C ALA A 120 4.42 13.94 -8.91
N LEU A 121 3.60 13.32 -8.04
CA LEU A 121 2.19 13.69 -7.85
C LEU A 121 2.05 15.13 -7.39
N ARG A 122 2.84 15.56 -6.41
CA ARG A 122 2.83 16.95 -5.93
C ARG A 122 3.17 17.93 -7.05
N ARG A 123 4.23 17.63 -7.81
CA ARG A 123 4.67 18.44 -8.95
C ARG A 123 3.60 18.52 -10.04
N ALA A 124 2.99 17.39 -10.39
CA ALA A 124 1.91 17.35 -11.37
C ALA A 124 0.67 18.13 -10.90
N ALA A 125 0.30 18.05 -9.63
CA ALA A 125 -0.79 18.82 -9.07
C ALA A 125 -0.50 20.34 -9.11
N GLN A 126 0.71 20.76 -8.74
CA GLN A 126 1.13 22.16 -8.83
C GLN A 126 1.09 22.68 -10.28
N ALA A 127 1.57 21.87 -11.22
CA ALA A 127 1.51 22.21 -12.65
C ALA A 127 0.07 22.33 -13.18
N ALA A 128 -0.88 21.60 -12.55
CA ALA A 128 -2.30 21.72 -12.83
C ALA A 128 -3.01 22.86 -12.06
N GLY A 129 -2.26 23.72 -11.37
CA GLY A 129 -2.80 24.89 -10.66
C GLY A 129 -3.24 24.63 -9.22
N VAL A 130 -2.95 23.46 -8.66
CA VAL A 130 -3.30 23.15 -7.25
C VAL A 130 -2.39 23.93 -6.30
N SER A 131 -3.00 24.67 -5.36
CA SER A 131 -2.28 25.33 -4.27
C SER A 131 -2.18 24.43 -3.05
N PHE A 132 -0.99 24.40 -2.43
CA PHE A 132 -0.74 23.64 -1.20
C PHE A 132 -0.56 24.57 -0.01
N HIS A 133 -1.40 24.40 1.01
CA HIS A 133 -1.37 25.21 2.22
C HIS A 133 -0.85 24.36 3.41
N PRO A 134 0.19 24.80 4.15
CA PRO A 134 0.76 24.06 5.27
C PRO A 134 -0.03 24.29 6.58
N ARG A 135 -1.35 24.18 6.52
CA ARG A 135 -2.26 24.33 7.65
C ARG A 135 -3.33 23.26 7.63
N ALA A 136 -3.90 22.95 8.78
CA ALA A 136 -5.08 22.11 8.87
C ALA A 136 -6.29 22.86 8.28
N ALA A 137 -7.12 22.14 7.54
CA ALA A 137 -8.42 22.61 7.11
C ALA A 137 -9.45 22.29 8.22
N ASP A 138 -10.33 23.22 8.53
CA ASP A 138 -11.43 23.05 9.49
C ASP A 138 -12.79 22.88 8.82
N GLY A 139 -12.84 22.96 7.49
CA GLY A 139 -14.05 22.81 6.70
C GLY A 139 -13.84 23.06 5.21
N PHE A 140 -14.85 23.65 4.58
CA PHE A 140 -14.87 23.91 3.13
C PHE A 140 -13.93 25.03 2.67
N GLU A 141 -13.43 25.87 3.58
CA GLU A 141 -12.48 26.95 3.28
C GLU A 141 -12.94 27.87 2.12
N GLY A 142 -14.25 28.08 1.98
CA GLY A 142 -14.83 28.82 0.86
C GLY A 142 -15.03 28.04 -0.43
N GLY A 143 -14.64 26.78 -0.48
CA GLY A 143 -14.89 25.90 -1.63
C GLY A 143 -16.28 25.30 -1.63
N GLU A 144 -16.78 24.92 -2.80
CA GLU A 144 -18.09 24.25 -2.95
C GLU A 144 -18.03 22.76 -2.59
N ARG A 145 -16.86 22.16 -2.67
CA ARG A 145 -16.60 20.74 -2.41
C ARG A 145 -15.43 20.58 -1.46
N LEU A 146 -15.54 19.59 -0.58
CA LEU A 146 -14.50 19.21 0.36
C LEU A 146 -14.16 17.72 0.17
N VAL A 147 -12.96 17.41 -0.27
CA VAL A 147 -12.45 16.02 -0.33
C VAL A 147 -11.60 15.75 0.90
N ILE A 148 -12.06 14.86 1.75
CA ILE A 148 -11.35 14.42 2.95
C ILE A 148 -10.51 13.19 2.62
N ALA A 149 -9.19 13.38 2.59
CA ALA A 149 -8.19 12.35 2.32
C ALA A 149 -7.12 12.30 3.43
N THR A 150 -7.56 12.39 4.67
CA THR A 150 -6.74 12.64 5.88
C THR A 150 -6.10 11.37 6.46
N GLY A 151 -6.23 10.20 5.78
CA GLY A 151 -5.77 8.93 6.34
C GLY A 151 -6.53 8.61 7.63
N MET A 152 -5.83 8.55 8.77
CA MET A 152 -6.44 8.26 10.08
C MET A 152 -6.98 9.52 10.80
N GLY A 153 -6.76 10.72 10.27
CA GLY A 153 -7.23 11.97 10.87
C GLY A 153 -8.75 12.03 10.95
N ARG A 154 -9.28 12.41 12.13
CA ARG A 154 -10.72 12.47 12.44
C ARG A 154 -11.21 13.88 12.79
N ASP A 155 -10.37 14.89 12.63
CA ASP A 155 -10.64 16.26 13.05
C ASP A 155 -11.89 16.86 12.38
N LEU A 156 -12.19 16.39 11.16
CA LEU A 156 -13.39 16.76 10.41
C LEU A 156 -14.61 15.86 10.71
N GLY A 157 -14.62 15.14 11.83
CA GLY A 157 -15.69 14.20 12.20
C GLY A 157 -17.07 14.84 12.34
N VAL A 158 -17.16 16.12 12.66
CA VAL A 158 -18.44 16.86 12.75
C VAL A 158 -19.12 16.92 11.37
N ILE A 159 -18.37 17.20 10.31
CA ILE A 159 -18.89 17.29 8.94
C ILE A 159 -18.79 15.96 8.17
N ALA A 160 -18.02 15.00 8.69
CA ALA A 160 -17.88 13.67 8.13
C ALA A 160 -17.96 12.58 9.22
N PRO A 161 -19.15 12.30 9.77
CA PRO A 161 -19.31 11.34 10.89
C PRO A 161 -18.79 9.93 10.57
N SER A 162 -18.78 9.55 9.31
CA SER A 162 -18.25 8.24 8.86
C SER A 162 -16.76 8.04 9.21
N LEU A 163 -16.00 9.12 9.48
CA LEU A 163 -14.61 9.02 9.96
C LEU A 163 -14.48 8.27 11.30
N ALA A 164 -15.57 8.22 12.09
CA ALA A 164 -15.61 7.45 13.33
C ALA A 164 -15.47 5.91 13.09
N ARG A 165 -15.76 5.44 11.88
CA ARG A 165 -15.61 4.02 11.48
C ARG A 165 -14.16 3.60 11.23
N LEU A 166 -13.23 4.56 11.12
CA LEU A 166 -11.83 4.26 10.91
C LEU A 166 -11.18 3.68 12.16
N SER A 167 -10.35 2.66 11.98
CA SER A 167 -9.51 2.08 13.02
C SER A 167 -8.02 2.20 12.63
N PRO A 168 -7.13 2.55 13.55
CA PRO A 168 -5.71 2.65 13.27
C PRO A 168 -5.06 1.28 13.18
N ILE A 169 -4.11 1.13 12.24
CA ILE A 169 -3.21 0.00 12.15
C ILE A 169 -1.79 0.53 11.98
N LYS A 170 -1.02 0.48 13.05
CA LYS A 170 0.38 0.86 13.03
C LYS A 170 1.24 -0.21 12.35
N GLY A 171 2.24 0.22 11.63
CA GLY A 171 3.20 -0.69 11.01
C GLY A 171 4.59 -0.12 10.97
N HIS A 172 5.57 -1.00 11.23
CA HIS A 172 6.98 -0.69 11.13
C HIS A 172 7.50 -1.08 9.75
N ILE A 173 8.39 -0.26 9.22
CA ILE A 173 9.20 -0.54 8.04
C ILE A 173 10.65 -0.24 8.39
N LEU A 174 11.54 -1.10 7.92
CA LEU A 174 12.98 -0.91 8.07
C LEU A 174 13.60 -0.61 6.70
N ARG A 175 14.51 0.35 6.68
CA ARG A 175 15.34 0.64 5.52
C ARG A 175 16.79 0.40 5.87
N THR A 176 17.48 -0.41 5.08
CA THR A 176 18.92 -0.63 5.26
C THR A 176 19.71 0.39 4.45
N ALA A 177 20.88 0.76 4.96
CA ALA A 177 21.91 1.41 4.17
C ALA A 177 22.87 0.31 3.64
N GLY A 178 23.20 0.34 2.35
CA GLY A 178 24.07 -0.67 1.77
C GLY A 178 24.04 -0.66 0.24
N PRO A 179 24.52 -1.72 -0.41
CA PRO A 179 24.46 -1.88 -1.86
C PRO A 179 23.03 -1.74 -2.37
N VAL A 180 22.89 -1.12 -3.53
CA VAL A 180 21.59 -1.03 -4.21
C VAL A 180 21.10 -2.44 -4.52
N TYR A 181 19.87 -2.72 -4.14
CA TYR A 181 19.19 -3.96 -4.50
C TYR A 181 18.40 -3.76 -5.79
N GLU A 182 18.76 -4.50 -6.82
CA GLU A 182 18.13 -4.42 -8.15
C GLU A 182 17.19 -5.62 -8.43
N GLY A 183 16.82 -6.37 -7.40
CA GLY A 183 15.95 -7.52 -7.55
C GLY A 183 14.46 -7.19 -7.42
N ILE A 184 13.65 -8.23 -7.68
CA ILE A 184 12.19 -8.16 -7.55
C ILE A 184 11.75 -8.17 -6.08
N VAL A 185 10.47 -7.92 -5.83
CA VAL A 185 9.89 -8.05 -4.49
C VAL A 185 9.93 -9.50 -4.04
N VAL A 186 10.44 -9.76 -2.85
CA VAL A 186 10.43 -11.08 -2.20
C VAL A 186 9.45 -11.06 -1.03
N ARG A 187 8.48 -11.98 -1.04
CA ARG A 187 7.49 -12.19 0.03
C ARG A 187 7.84 -13.45 0.80
N GLY A 188 8.14 -13.33 2.07
CA GLY A 188 8.36 -14.44 2.98
C GLY A 188 7.41 -14.43 4.16
N GLU A 189 7.54 -15.43 5.02
CA GLU A 189 6.83 -15.46 6.29
C GLU A 189 7.29 -14.32 7.20
N GLY A 190 6.36 -13.48 7.62
CA GLY A 190 6.61 -12.38 8.54
C GLY A 190 7.30 -11.15 7.94
N ALA A 191 7.82 -11.23 6.71
CA ALA A 191 8.43 -10.08 6.06
C ALA A 191 8.32 -10.10 4.53
N TYR A 192 8.37 -8.92 3.94
CA TYR A 192 8.73 -8.75 2.53
C TYR A 192 10.02 -7.93 2.43
N ILE A 193 10.72 -8.11 1.31
CA ILE A 193 11.90 -7.33 0.96
C ILE A 193 11.71 -6.73 -0.43
N THR A 194 12.05 -5.47 -0.58
CA THR A 194 12.03 -4.76 -1.86
C THR A 194 13.16 -3.75 -1.94
N ALA A 195 13.47 -3.29 -3.15
CA ALA A 195 14.45 -2.23 -3.36
C ALA A 195 14.04 -0.93 -2.69
N ALA A 196 15.02 -0.21 -2.20
CA ALA A 196 14.92 1.17 -1.75
C ALA A 196 16.12 1.97 -2.25
N PRO A 197 16.03 3.30 -2.34
CA PRO A 197 17.20 4.13 -2.59
C PRO A 197 18.30 3.84 -1.56
N GLY A 198 19.44 3.38 -2.02
CA GLY A 198 20.61 3.08 -1.18
C GLY A 198 20.50 1.83 -0.32
N GLY A 199 19.66 0.84 -0.69
CA GLY A 199 19.59 -0.43 0.05
C GLY A 199 18.30 -1.21 -0.15
N LEU A 200 17.79 -1.77 0.95
CA LEU A 200 16.57 -2.58 0.99
C LEU A 200 15.51 -1.92 1.87
N THR A 201 14.25 -2.14 1.53
CA THR A 201 13.13 -1.94 2.45
C THR A 201 12.61 -3.29 2.91
N LEU A 202 12.46 -3.44 4.23
CA LEU A 202 11.82 -4.59 4.89
C LEU A 202 10.50 -4.14 5.49
N GLY A 203 9.46 -4.93 5.31
CA GLY A 203 8.13 -4.66 5.88
C GLY A 203 7.32 -5.93 6.07
N ALA A 204 6.26 -5.82 6.73
CA ALA A 204 5.85 -4.77 7.65
C ALA A 204 5.05 -5.38 8.79
N THR A 205 5.20 -4.78 9.95
CA THR A 205 4.35 -5.18 11.08
C THR A 205 2.92 -4.69 10.91
N MET A 206 2.01 -5.28 11.68
CA MET A 206 0.59 -4.90 11.69
C MET A 206 0.05 -4.95 13.13
N GLN A 207 -0.06 -3.78 13.76
CA GLN A 207 -0.57 -3.62 15.10
C GLN A 207 -1.94 -2.94 15.05
N ALA A 208 -2.99 -3.75 15.05
CA ALA A 208 -4.37 -3.25 15.07
C ALA A 208 -4.64 -2.48 16.37
N GLY A 209 -5.32 -1.33 16.25
CA GLY A 209 -5.67 -0.47 17.37
C GLY A 209 -4.56 0.51 17.80
N ALA A 210 -3.31 0.32 17.39
CA ALA A 210 -2.23 1.26 17.70
C ALA A 210 -2.24 2.46 16.75
N GLY A 211 -2.28 3.67 17.29
CA GLY A 211 -2.38 4.93 16.54
C GLY A 211 -1.21 5.89 16.75
N ASP A 212 -0.20 5.52 17.53
CA ASP A 212 1.01 6.29 17.75
C ASP A 212 2.10 6.01 16.69
N LEU A 213 3.16 6.82 16.69
CA LEU A 213 4.28 6.69 15.77
C LEU A 213 5.56 6.18 16.45
N THR A 214 5.46 5.67 17.67
CA THR A 214 6.61 5.17 18.42
C THR A 214 7.22 3.95 17.72
N VAL A 215 8.52 3.94 17.56
CA VAL A 215 9.26 2.77 17.07
C VAL A 215 9.49 1.80 18.25
N GLU A 216 8.99 0.58 18.12
CA GLU A 216 9.07 -0.45 19.15
C GLU A 216 10.22 -1.42 18.85
N ALA A 217 11.14 -1.57 19.78
CA ALA A 217 12.35 -2.38 19.61
C ALA A 217 12.05 -3.85 19.28
N ASP A 218 11.05 -4.44 19.93
CA ASP A 218 10.65 -5.84 19.68
C ASP A 218 10.09 -6.06 18.28
N GLN A 219 9.31 -5.08 17.77
CA GLN A 219 8.79 -5.11 16.39
C GLN A 219 9.92 -4.99 15.36
N VAL A 220 10.90 -4.14 15.66
CA VAL A 220 12.11 -3.99 14.82
C VAL A 220 12.90 -5.29 14.82
N ALA A 221 13.16 -5.88 15.98
CA ALA A 221 13.92 -7.12 16.12
C ALA A 221 13.24 -8.28 15.37
N GLY A 222 11.93 -8.46 15.54
CA GLY A 222 11.18 -9.51 14.83
C GLY A 222 11.21 -9.34 13.31
N LEU A 223 11.10 -8.09 12.84
CA LEU A 223 11.15 -7.80 11.39
C LEU A 223 12.56 -8.01 10.82
N LEU A 224 13.61 -7.65 11.58
CA LEU A 224 15.00 -7.95 11.23
C LEU A 224 15.27 -9.44 11.13
N GLU A 225 14.79 -10.21 12.10
CA GLU A 225 14.95 -11.68 12.09
C GLU A 225 14.25 -12.30 10.88
N ALA A 226 12.99 -11.92 10.61
CA ALA A 226 12.26 -12.39 9.46
C ALA A 226 12.95 -12.00 8.13
N GLY A 227 13.44 -10.76 8.04
CA GLY A 227 14.20 -10.28 6.89
C GLY A 227 15.53 -10.98 6.69
N ALA A 228 16.26 -11.27 7.78
CA ALA A 228 17.56 -11.96 7.73
C ALA A 228 17.43 -13.44 7.31
N ARG A 229 16.27 -14.07 7.50
CA ARG A 229 16.00 -15.41 6.92
C ARG A 229 15.96 -15.38 5.40
N LEU A 230 15.45 -14.28 4.83
CA LEU A 230 15.41 -14.08 3.37
C LEU A 230 16.75 -13.56 2.85
N PHE A 231 17.29 -12.51 3.46
CA PHE A 231 18.53 -11.85 3.06
C PHE A 231 19.48 -11.76 4.26
N PRO A 232 20.44 -12.68 4.39
CA PRO A 232 21.36 -12.71 5.54
C PRO A 232 22.13 -11.40 5.79
N SER A 233 22.40 -10.65 4.71
CA SER A 233 23.09 -9.35 4.79
C SER A 233 22.36 -8.29 5.61
N VAL A 234 21.06 -8.47 5.84
CA VAL A 234 20.26 -7.56 6.68
C VAL A 234 20.69 -7.60 8.14
N ARG A 235 21.25 -8.74 8.61
CA ARG A 235 21.62 -8.92 10.03
C ARG A 235 22.65 -7.92 10.50
N ASP A 236 23.61 -7.59 9.66
CA ASP A 236 24.71 -6.68 9.96
C ASP A 236 24.51 -5.28 9.36
N ALA A 237 23.39 -5.06 8.66
CA ALA A 237 23.11 -3.80 8.02
C ALA A 237 22.73 -2.72 9.04
N LYS A 238 23.19 -1.49 8.81
CA LYS A 238 22.65 -0.33 9.51
C LYS A 238 21.21 -0.10 9.04
N VAL A 239 20.27 -0.12 9.99
CA VAL A 239 18.85 0.06 9.68
C VAL A 239 18.30 1.37 10.24
N ILE A 240 17.36 1.95 9.50
CA ILE A 240 16.51 3.05 9.95
C ILE A 240 15.09 2.49 10.03
N ALA A 241 14.52 2.49 11.23
CA ALA A 241 13.14 2.09 11.47
C ALA A 241 12.22 3.30 11.35
N GLN A 242 11.10 3.11 10.67
CA GLN A 242 10.03 4.10 10.53
C GLN A 242 8.68 3.45 10.82
N THR A 243 7.76 4.23 11.35
CA THR A 243 6.38 3.80 11.59
C THR A 243 5.41 4.63 10.77
N GLY A 244 4.28 4.04 10.46
CA GLY A 244 3.15 4.75 9.84
C GLY A 244 1.84 4.17 10.33
N VAL A 245 0.84 5.01 10.52
CA VAL A 245 -0.50 4.60 10.92
C VAL A 245 -1.42 4.57 9.70
N ARG A 246 -1.88 3.38 9.39
CA ARG A 246 -2.86 3.13 8.33
C ARG A 246 -4.27 3.29 8.90
N ALA A 247 -5.20 3.81 8.10
CA ALA A 247 -6.61 3.81 8.43
C ALA A 247 -7.29 2.58 7.81
N ALA A 248 -8.00 1.81 8.61
CA ALA A 248 -8.81 0.69 8.16
C ALA A 248 -10.29 0.95 8.45
N THR A 249 -11.15 0.44 7.62
CA THR A 249 -12.59 0.35 7.79
C THR A 249 -12.97 -1.03 8.31
N PRO A 250 -14.19 -1.24 8.83
CA PRO A 250 -14.62 -2.55 9.34
C PRO A 250 -14.59 -3.68 8.30
N ASP A 251 -14.77 -3.37 7.01
CA ASP A 251 -14.80 -4.35 5.91
C ASP A 251 -13.48 -4.40 5.10
N GLY A 252 -12.45 -3.65 5.52
CA GLY A 252 -11.15 -3.60 4.85
C GLY A 252 -11.09 -2.80 3.55
N LEU A 253 -12.22 -2.31 3.01
CA LEU A 253 -12.29 -1.48 1.82
C LEU A 253 -12.32 0.02 2.17
N PRO A 254 -11.70 0.91 1.39
CA PRO A 254 -11.75 2.34 1.66
C PRO A 254 -13.17 2.89 1.52
N MET A 255 -13.42 3.98 2.22
CA MET A 255 -14.58 4.83 1.99
C MET A 255 -14.25 5.85 0.91
N VAL A 256 -14.89 5.73 -0.27
CA VAL A 256 -14.63 6.57 -1.44
C VAL A 256 -15.95 7.02 -2.04
N GLY A 257 -16.19 8.33 -2.10
CA GLY A 257 -17.40 8.90 -2.67
C GLY A 257 -18.07 9.94 -1.80
N ARG A 258 -19.38 10.17 -2.02
CA ARG A 258 -20.15 11.20 -1.34
C ARG A 258 -20.39 10.85 0.14
N GLY A 259 -20.06 11.79 1.04
CA GLY A 259 -20.40 11.73 2.45
C GLY A 259 -21.87 12.08 2.71
N ARG A 260 -22.27 12.11 3.98
CA ARG A 260 -23.64 12.50 4.38
C ARG A 260 -23.94 13.98 4.15
N HIS A 261 -22.96 14.85 4.41
CA HIS A 261 -23.12 16.29 4.18
C HIS A 261 -22.94 16.61 2.69
N HIS A 262 -23.79 17.47 2.19
CA HIS A 262 -23.70 17.95 0.81
C HIS A 262 -22.32 18.57 0.54
N GLY A 263 -21.73 18.26 -0.60
CA GLY A 263 -20.41 18.77 -0.98
C GLY A 263 -19.23 18.04 -0.34
N VAL A 264 -19.44 17.17 0.67
CA VAL A 264 -18.37 16.39 1.29
C VAL A 264 -18.14 15.09 0.53
N LEU A 265 -16.87 14.82 0.22
CA LEU A 265 -16.39 13.58 -0.40
C LEU A 265 -15.33 12.93 0.51
N LEU A 266 -15.33 11.63 0.59
CA LEU A 266 -14.37 10.85 1.37
C LEU A 266 -13.45 10.04 0.46
N ALA A 267 -12.16 9.97 0.81
CA ALA A 267 -11.14 9.14 0.21
C ALA A 267 -10.19 8.63 1.31
N VAL A 268 -10.70 7.78 2.19
CA VAL A 268 -10.02 7.35 3.43
C VAL A 268 -10.17 5.85 3.67
N GLY A 269 -9.33 5.26 4.53
CA GLY A 269 -9.53 3.90 4.99
C GLY A 269 -8.94 2.81 4.06
N ALA A 270 -7.95 3.14 3.23
CA ALA A 270 -7.36 2.20 2.27
C ALA A 270 -6.45 1.13 2.92
N ARG A 271 -6.37 1.08 4.25
CA ARG A 271 -5.61 0.07 5.01
C ARG A 271 -4.17 -0.08 4.47
N ARG A 272 -3.82 -1.19 3.85
CA ARG A 272 -2.52 -1.50 3.26
C ARG A 272 -2.40 -1.08 1.80
N ASN A 273 -3.54 -0.94 1.11
CA ASN A 273 -3.64 -0.86 -0.34
C ASN A 273 -3.74 0.57 -0.89
N GLY A 274 -3.31 1.57 -0.10
CA GLY A 274 -3.44 2.98 -0.49
C GLY A 274 -2.79 3.33 -1.83
N TRP A 275 -1.56 2.86 -2.07
CA TRP A 275 -0.91 3.04 -3.35
C TRP A 275 -1.60 2.28 -4.48
N LEU A 276 -1.87 0.99 -4.27
CA LEU A 276 -2.55 0.15 -5.25
C LEU A 276 -3.87 0.76 -5.73
N LEU A 277 -4.70 1.23 -4.78
CA LEU A 277 -6.05 1.74 -5.05
C LEU A 277 -6.07 3.21 -5.47
N ALA A 278 -4.97 3.97 -5.35
CA ALA A 278 -4.95 5.41 -5.56
C ALA A 278 -5.56 5.89 -6.89
N PRO A 279 -5.26 5.28 -8.06
CA PRO A 279 -5.86 5.71 -9.31
C PRO A 279 -7.38 5.48 -9.36
N LEU A 280 -7.86 4.34 -8.87
CA LEU A 280 -9.30 4.03 -8.82
C LEU A 280 -10.04 4.99 -7.88
N VAL A 281 -9.47 5.26 -6.71
CA VAL A 281 -10.00 6.25 -5.77
C VAL A 281 -10.10 7.62 -6.42
N ALA A 282 -9.05 8.05 -7.12
CA ALA A 282 -9.03 9.33 -7.82
C ALA A 282 -10.10 9.41 -8.93
N GLN A 283 -10.31 8.33 -9.71
CA GLN A 283 -11.36 8.29 -10.73
C GLN A 283 -12.75 8.45 -10.12
N ILE A 284 -13.06 7.71 -9.04
CA ILE A 284 -14.37 7.80 -8.38
C ILE A 284 -14.60 9.20 -7.80
N ILE A 285 -13.60 9.78 -7.11
CA ILE A 285 -13.73 11.14 -6.58
C ILE A 285 -13.90 12.16 -7.69
N THR A 286 -13.16 12.05 -8.78
CA THR A 286 -13.33 12.92 -9.95
C THR A 286 -14.75 12.81 -10.51
N ALA A 287 -15.24 11.59 -10.70
CA ALA A 287 -16.61 11.37 -11.18
C ALA A 287 -17.67 11.95 -10.22
N CYS A 288 -17.45 11.87 -8.91
CA CYS A 288 -18.32 12.53 -7.92
C CYS A 288 -18.34 14.07 -8.07
N VAL A 289 -17.19 14.67 -8.40
CA VAL A 289 -17.06 16.14 -8.57
C VAL A 289 -17.66 16.59 -9.89
N THR A 290 -17.42 15.85 -10.98
CA THR A 290 -17.82 16.20 -12.35
C THR A 290 -19.20 15.63 -12.74
N GLU A 291 -19.86 14.91 -11.83
CA GLU A 291 -21.14 14.22 -12.07
C GLU A 291 -21.07 13.20 -13.23
N GLY A 292 -19.88 12.60 -13.39
CA GLY A 292 -19.61 11.59 -14.41
C GLY A 292 -19.93 10.17 -13.96
N ASP A 293 -19.54 9.19 -14.81
CA ASP A 293 -19.70 7.77 -14.50
C ASP A 293 -18.76 7.34 -13.36
N LEU A 294 -19.36 6.81 -12.29
CA LEU A 294 -18.65 6.33 -11.11
C LEU A 294 -17.92 4.99 -11.31
N GLY A 295 -18.27 4.26 -12.38
CA GLY A 295 -17.73 2.96 -12.67
C GLY A 295 -18.25 1.82 -11.78
N PRO A 296 -17.87 0.57 -12.07
CA PRO A 296 -18.47 -0.61 -11.46
C PRO A 296 -18.12 -0.85 -9.99
N TYR A 297 -17.06 -0.23 -9.49
CA TYR A 297 -16.56 -0.46 -8.14
C TYR A 297 -17.04 0.56 -7.11
N ALA A 298 -17.62 1.69 -7.55
CA ALA A 298 -17.99 2.78 -6.66
C ALA A 298 -18.99 2.36 -5.57
N ALA A 299 -19.98 1.52 -5.92
CA ALA A 299 -20.96 1.05 -4.95
C ALA A 299 -20.34 0.25 -3.79
N ARG A 300 -19.29 -0.55 -4.07
CA ARG A 300 -18.54 -1.31 -3.04
C ARG A 300 -17.74 -0.41 -2.10
N LEU A 301 -17.38 0.78 -2.58
CA LEU A 301 -16.53 1.75 -1.86
C LEU A 301 -17.33 2.90 -1.25
N ASP A 302 -18.65 3.00 -1.53
CA ASP A 302 -19.50 4.09 -1.07
C ASP A 302 -19.46 4.21 0.47
N PRO A 303 -19.14 5.38 1.03
CA PRO A 303 -19.13 5.59 2.48
C PRO A 303 -20.46 5.26 3.18
N ARG A 304 -21.59 5.43 2.47
CA ARG A 304 -22.95 5.21 2.97
C ARG A 304 -23.27 3.74 3.24
N ARG A 305 -22.42 2.80 2.79
CA ARG A 305 -22.57 1.37 3.13
C ARG A 305 -22.50 1.11 4.65
N PHE A 306 -21.98 2.06 5.42
CA PHE A 306 -21.93 2.01 6.88
C PHE A 306 -23.05 2.79 7.58
N ASP A 307 -23.99 3.40 6.86
CA ASP A 307 -25.00 4.25 7.44
C ASP A 307 -26.07 3.50 8.24
N ASN A 308 -26.24 2.21 7.97
CA ASN A 308 -27.24 1.34 8.58
C ASN A 308 -26.65 0.33 9.60
N ILE A 309 -25.41 0.54 10.05
CA ILE A 309 -24.70 -0.34 10.99
C ILE A 309 -24.50 0.36 12.34
#